data_2d2da51dc570b573e9f9f2c41f22be57
#
_entry.id   2d2da51dc570b573e9f9f2c41f22be57
#
_cell.length_a   1.000
_cell.length_b   1.000
_cell.length_c   1.000
_cell.angle_alpha   90.00
_cell.angle_beta   90.00
_cell.angle_gamma   90.00
#
_symmetry.space_group_name_H-M   'P 1'
#
loop_
_entity.id
_entity.type
_entity.pdbx_description
1 polymer ?
#
loop_
_entity_poly.entity_id
_entity_poly.type
_entity_poly.pdbx_seq_one_letter_code
_entity_poly.pdbx_strand_id
1 'polypeptide(L)'
;EFRRVLVRSKQPPSGEASALKSGVTVEGYERGIDVLRIDFSQSYYDLSNTDEVLLRAAIVKTFSQIPGVAKVMITVGSEQLRDAEGQPVPAMDASSFIDTKEGGINSYLYAKLSLYFPDASGKKLEQETRALHYSSNMVLERVIIEQLIAGSEEKGRQAIFSDEVKIQNMYIKNGVCTVSFDAEANRTPTDSTVTPEAALYAVVNSICATCDDITGVQFEIEGDASVRFRDEVELDQEFSMNRSYLPDDETGTAQEETVQTESETEPQTASKETAQQTEQVIDQGSVVGVDPSIADYTGEES
;
A
#
# COMPACT_ATOMS: atom_id res chain seq x y z
N GLU A 1 8.66 2.71 14.70
CA GLU A 1 7.62 3.76 14.76
C GLU A 1 6.66 3.52 15.93
N PHE A 2 6.02 2.35 16.07
CA PHE A 2 5.06 2.04 17.15
C PHE A 2 5.60 2.34 18.56
N ARG A 3 6.81 1.89 18.87
CA ARG A 3 7.45 2.18 20.16
C ARG A 3 7.65 3.67 20.39
N ARG A 4 7.97 4.42 19.33
CA ARG A 4 8.16 5.87 19.41
C ARG A 4 6.86 6.60 19.72
N VAL A 5 5.75 6.22 19.07
CA VAL A 5 4.44 6.82 19.29
C VAL A 5 3.94 6.53 20.70
N LEU A 6 4.03 5.28 21.16
CA LEU A 6 3.62 4.89 22.52
C LEU A 6 4.46 5.55 23.60
N VAL A 7 5.77 5.75 23.38
CA VAL A 7 6.65 6.43 24.36
C VAL A 7 6.38 7.93 24.39
N ARG A 8 6.12 8.58 23.25
CA ARG A 8 5.76 10.01 23.20
C ARG A 8 4.42 10.33 23.87
N SER A 9 3.45 9.43 23.79
CA SER A 9 2.16 9.62 24.47
C SER A 9 2.26 9.63 26.01
N LYS A 10 3.36 9.12 26.58
CA LYS A 10 3.61 9.14 28.04
C LYS A 10 4.22 10.45 28.54
N GLN A 11 4.82 11.25 27.68
CA GLN A 11 5.45 12.53 28.04
C GLN A 11 5.11 13.59 26.97
N PRO A 12 3.93 14.22 27.06
CA PRO A 12 3.57 15.29 26.15
C PRO A 12 4.49 16.50 26.35
N PRO A 13 4.68 17.36 25.33
CA PRO A 13 5.33 18.64 25.47
C PRO A 13 4.68 19.48 26.57
N SER A 14 5.45 20.41 27.15
CA SER A 14 4.94 21.29 28.20
C SER A 14 3.74 22.09 27.70
N GLY A 15 2.59 21.93 28.37
CA GLY A 15 1.33 22.58 28.00
C GLY A 15 0.32 21.67 27.33
N GLU A 16 0.68 20.44 26.97
CA GLU A 16 -0.24 19.45 26.40
C GLU A 16 -0.61 18.38 27.44
N ALA A 17 -1.84 17.89 27.38
CA ALA A 17 -2.28 16.79 28.22
C ALA A 17 -2.06 15.44 27.51
N SER A 18 -1.59 14.44 28.26
CA SER A 18 -1.52 13.06 27.73
C SER A 18 -2.93 12.49 27.57
N ALA A 19 -3.21 11.92 26.40
CA ALA A 19 -4.44 11.18 26.18
C ALA A 19 -4.46 9.87 27.02
N LEU A 20 -3.28 9.30 27.26
CA LEU A 20 -3.15 8.11 28.11
C LEU A 20 -3.14 8.53 29.58
N LYS A 21 -4.21 8.22 30.27
CA LYS A 21 -4.39 8.56 31.69
C LYS A 21 -3.51 7.69 32.59
N SER A 22 -3.21 8.22 33.79
CA SER A 22 -2.47 7.51 34.81
C SER A 22 -3.22 6.21 35.21
N GLY A 23 -2.51 5.11 35.18
CA GLY A 23 -3.04 3.78 35.50
C GLY A 23 -3.43 2.92 34.33
N VAL A 24 -3.74 3.49 33.15
CA VAL A 24 -3.99 2.71 31.95
C VAL A 24 -2.65 2.39 31.28
N THR A 25 -2.40 1.11 31.02
CA THR A 25 -1.18 0.65 30.36
C THR A 25 -1.49 -0.14 29.09
N VAL A 26 -0.62 -0.01 28.09
CA VAL A 26 -0.65 -0.89 26.92
C VAL A 26 0.09 -2.16 27.28
N GLU A 27 -0.61 -3.29 27.25
CA GLU A 27 -0.06 -4.62 27.56
C GLU A 27 0.54 -5.29 26.33
N GLY A 28 -0.03 -5.01 25.15
CA GLY A 28 0.47 -5.56 23.91
C GLY A 28 -0.08 -4.86 22.67
N TYR A 29 0.47 -5.21 21.54
CA TYR A 29 -0.12 -4.85 20.25
C TYR A 29 0.18 -5.94 19.22
N GLU A 30 -0.72 -6.09 18.28
CA GLU A 30 -0.58 -7.00 17.15
C GLU A 30 -0.90 -6.23 15.87
N ARG A 31 0.00 -6.32 14.90
CA ARG A 31 -0.21 -5.72 13.61
C ARG A 31 -0.68 -6.77 12.62
N GLY A 32 -1.94 -6.68 12.23
CA GLY A 32 -2.44 -7.27 11.00
C GLY A 32 -2.01 -6.40 9.81
N ILE A 33 -2.62 -6.59 8.66
CA ILE A 33 -2.24 -5.87 7.45
C ILE A 33 -2.72 -4.43 7.43
N ASP A 34 -3.98 -4.25 7.72
CA ASP A 34 -4.66 -2.96 7.76
C ASP A 34 -5.28 -2.68 9.12
N VAL A 35 -5.24 -3.64 10.04
CA VAL A 35 -5.76 -3.52 11.40
C VAL A 35 -4.62 -3.60 12.40
N LEU A 36 -4.49 -2.57 13.22
CA LEU A 36 -3.67 -2.60 14.40
C LEU A 36 -4.54 -2.94 15.61
N ARG A 37 -4.28 -4.07 16.25
CA ARG A 37 -4.86 -4.40 17.57
C ARG A 37 -3.97 -3.84 18.64
N ILE A 38 -4.55 -3.14 19.62
CA ILE A 38 -3.85 -2.65 20.81
C ILE A 38 -4.57 -3.17 22.04
N ASP A 39 -3.83 -3.86 22.91
CA ASP A 39 -4.34 -4.44 24.15
C ASP A 39 -4.00 -3.57 25.34
N PHE A 40 -5.01 -3.23 26.12
CA PHE A 40 -4.90 -2.41 27.30
C PHE A 40 -5.15 -3.22 28.56
N SER A 41 -4.59 -2.73 29.69
CA SER A 41 -4.87 -3.25 31.01
C SER A 41 -6.34 -3.07 31.40
N GLN A 42 -6.82 -3.88 32.35
CA GLN A 42 -8.20 -3.83 32.84
C GLN A 42 -8.59 -2.44 33.37
N SER A 43 -7.62 -1.64 33.84
CA SER A 43 -7.83 -0.25 34.26
C SER A 43 -8.35 0.69 33.14
N TYR A 44 -8.44 0.22 31.91
CA TYR A 44 -9.13 0.92 30.84
C TYR A 44 -10.62 1.16 31.18
N TYR A 45 -11.26 0.19 31.82
CA TYR A 45 -12.67 0.30 32.22
C TYR A 45 -12.91 1.23 33.44
N ASP A 46 -11.85 1.68 34.09
CA ASP A 46 -11.93 2.68 35.20
C ASP A 46 -11.97 4.13 34.65
N LEU A 47 -11.81 4.32 33.33
CA LEU A 47 -11.88 5.63 32.72
C LEU A 47 -13.30 6.21 32.77
N SER A 48 -13.39 7.53 32.93
CA SER A 48 -14.67 8.21 32.70
C SER A 48 -15.08 8.07 31.23
N ASN A 49 -16.38 8.12 30.93
CA ASN A 49 -16.87 8.05 29.54
C ASN A 49 -16.19 9.09 28.63
N THR A 50 -15.94 10.30 29.13
CA THR A 50 -15.26 11.36 28.37
C THR A 50 -13.79 11.01 28.13
N ASP A 51 -13.07 10.53 29.14
CA ASP A 51 -11.66 10.15 28.99
C ASP A 51 -11.50 8.94 28.09
N GLU A 52 -12.41 7.98 28.16
CA GLU A 52 -12.45 6.80 27.30
C GLU A 52 -12.61 7.19 25.83
N VAL A 53 -13.61 8.01 25.49
CA VAL A 53 -13.85 8.48 24.13
C VAL A 53 -12.66 9.29 23.61
N LEU A 54 -12.08 10.16 24.42
CA LEU A 54 -10.91 10.95 24.04
C LEU A 54 -9.67 10.07 23.83
N LEU A 55 -9.43 9.10 24.69
CA LEU A 55 -8.32 8.15 24.54
C LEU A 55 -8.49 7.33 23.26
N ARG A 56 -9.67 6.78 23.05
CA ARG A 56 -10.01 6.00 21.86
C ARG A 56 -9.83 6.81 20.58
N ALA A 57 -10.34 8.04 20.52
CA ALA A 57 -10.17 8.94 19.40
C ALA A 57 -8.70 9.29 19.14
N ALA A 58 -7.94 9.59 20.21
CA ALA A 58 -6.52 9.92 20.09
C ALA A 58 -5.71 8.74 19.54
N ILE A 59 -5.99 7.53 20.02
CA ILE A 59 -5.34 6.29 19.55
C ILE A 59 -5.63 6.07 18.07
N VAL A 60 -6.91 6.04 17.70
CA VAL A 60 -7.30 5.78 16.32
C VAL A 60 -6.72 6.82 15.38
N LYS A 61 -6.88 8.12 15.68
CA LYS A 61 -6.32 9.21 14.85
C LYS A 61 -4.79 9.19 14.77
N THR A 62 -4.11 8.79 15.83
CA THR A 62 -2.64 8.73 15.85
C THR A 62 -2.12 7.56 15.01
N PHE A 63 -2.67 6.38 15.22
CA PHE A 63 -2.18 5.17 14.56
C PHE A 63 -2.65 5.03 13.12
N SER A 64 -3.79 5.62 12.74
CA SER A 64 -4.22 5.70 11.34
C SER A 64 -3.29 6.54 10.46
N GLN A 65 -2.35 7.31 11.03
CA GLN A 65 -1.32 8.02 10.27
C GLN A 65 -0.15 7.14 9.86
N ILE A 66 -0.10 5.91 10.36
CA ILE A 66 0.99 4.98 10.02
C ILE A 66 0.61 4.24 8.73
N PRO A 67 1.47 4.28 7.71
CA PRO A 67 1.22 3.55 6.47
C PRO A 67 0.90 2.08 6.72
N GLY A 68 -0.16 1.58 6.09
CA GLY A 68 -0.64 0.22 6.27
C GLY A 68 -1.43 -0.03 7.57
N VAL A 69 -1.90 1.02 8.27
CA VAL A 69 -2.88 0.91 9.35
C VAL A 69 -4.15 1.64 8.94
N ALA A 70 -5.09 0.92 8.36
CA ALA A 70 -6.39 1.49 7.97
C ALA A 70 -7.35 1.57 9.16
N LYS A 71 -7.27 0.60 10.07
CA LYS A 71 -8.16 0.50 11.23
C LYS A 71 -7.40 0.15 12.50
N VAL A 72 -7.95 0.55 13.64
CA VAL A 72 -7.45 0.22 14.97
C VAL A 72 -8.52 -0.52 15.75
N MET A 73 -8.17 -1.68 16.28
CA MET A 73 -8.99 -2.47 17.18
C MET A 73 -8.44 -2.32 18.61
N ILE A 74 -9.30 -2.04 19.56
CA ILE A 74 -8.93 -1.97 20.97
C ILE A 74 -9.41 -3.24 21.66
N THR A 75 -8.52 -3.85 22.42
CA THR A 75 -8.82 -4.95 23.33
C THR A 75 -8.41 -4.56 24.75
N VAL A 76 -9.03 -5.17 25.74
CA VAL A 76 -8.75 -4.96 27.15
C VAL A 76 -8.62 -6.33 27.80
N GLY A 77 -7.43 -6.66 28.31
CA GLY A 77 -7.11 -7.98 28.83
C GLY A 77 -7.31 -9.08 27.79
N SER A 78 -6.94 -8.80 26.52
CA SER A 78 -7.07 -9.69 25.36
C SER A 78 -8.50 -9.93 24.86
N GLU A 79 -9.52 -9.32 25.48
CA GLU A 79 -10.90 -9.35 25.00
C GLU A 79 -11.23 -8.08 24.22
N GLN A 80 -12.08 -8.20 23.20
CA GLN A 80 -12.53 -7.05 22.41
C GLN A 80 -13.27 -6.05 23.30
N LEU A 81 -12.91 -4.76 23.16
CA LEU A 81 -13.59 -3.67 23.87
C LEU A 81 -15.10 -3.74 23.64
N ARG A 82 -15.88 -3.55 24.72
CA ARG A 82 -17.34 -3.48 24.65
C ARG A 82 -17.81 -2.07 24.97
N ASP A 83 -18.87 -1.66 24.30
CA ASP A 83 -19.57 -0.40 24.59
C ASP A 83 -20.42 -0.48 25.85
N ALA A 84 -21.11 0.62 26.19
CA ALA A 84 -21.96 0.71 27.39
C ALA A 84 -23.17 -0.26 27.33
N GLU A 85 -23.56 -0.68 26.14
CA GLU A 85 -24.63 -1.66 25.88
C GLU A 85 -24.10 -3.10 25.87
N GLY A 86 -22.79 -3.30 26.09
CA GLY A 86 -22.14 -4.60 26.11
C GLY A 86 -21.85 -5.18 24.72
N GLN A 87 -22.05 -4.41 23.65
CA GLN A 87 -21.74 -4.86 22.30
C GLN A 87 -20.22 -4.70 22.01
N PRO A 88 -19.63 -5.60 21.22
CA PRO A 88 -18.24 -5.48 20.85
C PRO A 88 -18.02 -4.27 19.94
N VAL A 89 -17.08 -3.40 20.33
CA VAL A 89 -16.69 -2.24 19.54
C VAL A 89 -15.88 -2.71 18.32
N PRO A 90 -16.31 -2.45 17.10
CA PRO A 90 -15.59 -2.90 15.91
C PRO A 90 -14.24 -2.17 15.75
N ALA A 91 -13.39 -2.64 14.85
CA ALA A 91 -12.21 -1.91 14.46
C ALA A 91 -12.59 -0.56 13.84
N MET A 92 -11.97 0.52 14.33
CA MET A 92 -12.29 1.91 14.03
C MET A 92 -11.24 2.52 13.11
N ASP A 93 -11.65 3.43 12.28
CA ASP A 93 -10.79 4.30 11.48
C ASP A 93 -10.94 5.77 11.89
N ALA A 94 -10.18 6.65 11.23
CA ALA A 94 -10.23 8.08 11.54
C ALA A 94 -11.62 8.71 11.33
N SER A 95 -12.46 8.15 10.46
CA SER A 95 -13.81 8.64 10.17
C SER A 95 -14.83 8.25 11.26
N SER A 96 -14.48 7.30 12.12
CA SER A 96 -15.32 6.88 13.25
C SER A 96 -15.48 8.00 14.31
N PHE A 97 -14.68 9.07 14.22
CA PHE A 97 -14.75 10.23 15.11
C PHE A 97 -14.97 11.50 14.29
N ILE A 98 -16.13 12.12 14.47
CA ILE A 98 -16.49 13.38 13.78
C ILE A 98 -15.55 14.49 14.26
N ASP A 99 -14.75 15.03 13.34
CA ASP A 99 -13.98 16.24 13.57
C ASP A 99 -14.68 17.42 12.85
N THR A 100 -15.15 18.39 13.61
CA THR A 100 -15.86 19.55 13.08
C THR A 100 -14.91 20.63 12.54
N LYS A 101 -13.60 20.38 12.52
CA LYS A 101 -12.62 21.26 11.91
C LYS A 101 -12.10 20.70 10.61
N GLU A 102 -12.28 21.46 9.55
CA GLU A 102 -11.75 21.22 8.20
C GLU A 102 -10.25 20.91 8.26
N GLY A 103 -9.91 19.65 8.10
CA GLY A 103 -8.54 19.16 8.17
C GLY A 103 -8.49 17.65 8.31
N GLY A 104 -9.37 16.95 7.59
CA GLY A 104 -9.38 15.48 7.58
C GLY A 104 -8.04 14.93 7.11
N ILE A 105 -7.40 14.14 7.97
CA ILE A 105 -6.16 13.39 7.69
C ILE A 105 -6.48 12.17 6.78
N ASN A 106 -7.46 12.27 5.92
CA ASN A 106 -7.67 11.33 4.83
C ASN A 106 -6.88 11.84 3.63
N SER A 107 -5.58 11.61 3.64
CA SER A 107 -4.79 11.73 2.43
C SER A 107 -5.27 10.63 1.48
N TYR A 108 -5.78 11.03 0.33
CA TYR A 108 -6.05 10.12 -0.76
C TYR A 108 -4.80 10.04 -1.64
N LEU A 109 -4.39 8.83 -1.95
CA LEU A 109 -3.39 8.56 -2.97
C LEU A 109 -4.10 8.27 -4.28
N TYR A 110 -3.46 8.63 -5.38
CA TYR A 110 -3.93 8.30 -6.72
C TYR A 110 -3.10 7.14 -7.25
N ALA A 111 -3.76 6.13 -7.79
CA ALA A 111 -3.10 5.03 -8.48
C ALA A 111 -3.75 4.74 -9.82
N LYS A 112 -2.92 4.28 -10.75
CA LYS A 112 -3.33 3.70 -12.01
C LYS A 112 -3.04 2.20 -11.94
N LEU A 113 -4.10 1.40 -11.85
CA LEU A 113 -4.03 -0.03 -11.70
C LEU A 113 -4.01 -0.71 -13.07
N SER A 114 -3.19 -1.74 -13.21
CA SER A 114 -3.25 -2.71 -14.31
C SER A 114 -3.95 -3.96 -13.80
N LEU A 115 -5.24 -4.08 -14.06
CA LEU A 115 -6.07 -5.20 -13.63
C LEU A 115 -6.21 -6.20 -14.76
N TYR A 116 -6.18 -7.48 -14.43
CA TYR A 116 -6.35 -8.55 -15.39
C TYR A 116 -7.60 -9.36 -15.06
N PHE A 117 -8.50 -9.47 -16.03
CA PHE A 117 -9.75 -10.21 -15.90
C PHE A 117 -9.84 -11.32 -16.94
N PRO A 118 -10.43 -12.47 -16.60
CA PRO A 118 -10.64 -13.53 -17.56
C PRO A 118 -11.53 -13.06 -18.73
N ASP A 119 -11.15 -13.45 -19.94
CA ASP A 119 -11.92 -13.24 -21.15
C ASP A 119 -13.23 -14.08 -21.14
N ALA A 120 -14.02 -13.98 -22.22
CA ALA A 120 -15.25 -14.74 -22.35
C ALA A 120 -15.03 -16.27 -22.36
N SER A 121 -13.82 -16.74 -22.68
CA SER A 121 -13.49 -18.18 -22.63
C SER A 121 -13.12 -18.64 -21.21
N GLY A 122 -12.79 -17.74 -20.30
CA GLY A 122 -12.33 -18.03 -18.95
C GLY A 122 -10.90 -18.59 -18.87
N LYS A 123 -10.13 -18.54 -19.95
CA LYS A 123 -8.81 -19.17 -20.06
C LYS A 123 -7.67 -18.19 -20.28
N LYS A 124 -7.95 -17.05 -20.88
CA LYS A 124 -6.98 -15.97 -21.10
C LYS A 124 -7.39 -14.75 -20.27
N LEU A 125 -6.45 -13.85 -20.06
CA LEU A 125 -6.63 -12.64 -19.27
C LEU A 125 -6.51 -11.42 -20.15
N GLU A 126 -7.45 -10.52 -20.05
CA GLU A 126 -7.43 -9.22 -20.71
C GLU A 126 -7.14 -8.12 -19.70
N GLN A 127 -6.28 -7.18 -20.07
CA GLN A 127 -5.90 -6.08 -19.21
C GLN A 127 -6.96 -4.97 -19.22
N GLU A 128 -7.31 -4.50 -18.04
CA GLU A 128 -8.10 -3.30 -17.81
C GLU A 128 -7.26 -2.29 -17.01
N THR A 129 -7.25 -1.04 -17.46
CA THR A 129 -6.60 0.02 -16.72
C THR A 129 -7.64 0.82 -15.94
N ARG A 130 -7.49 0.86 -14.61
CA ARG A 130 -8.40 1.60 -13.74
C ARG A 130 -7.62 2.64 -12.95
N ALA A 131 -8.08 3.89 -13.00
CA ALA A 131 -7.49 4.99 -12.26
C ALA A 131 -8.42 5.39 -11.12
N LEU A 132 -7.93 5.39 -9.89
CA LEU A 132 -8.77 5.68 -8.72
C LEU A 132 -7.98 6.36 -7.60
N HIS A 133 -8.73 6.97 -6.70
CA HIS A 133 -8.20 7.47 -5.44
C HIS A 133 -8.53 6.48 -4.31
N TYR A 134 -7.56 6.20 -3.48
CA TYR A 134 -7.71 5.31 -2.33
C TYR A 134 -7.10 5.93 -1.08
N SER A 135 -7.54 5.52 0.10
CA SER A 135 -7.02 6.04 1.37
C SER A 135 -5.53 5.70 1.51
N SER A 136 -4.72 6.68 1.91
CA SER A 136 -3.28 6.48 2.21
C SER A 136 -3.03 5.45 3.32
N ASN A 137 -4.06 5.06 4.06
CA ASN A 137 -3.99 4.03 5.09
C ASN A 137 -4.17 2.61 4.54
N MET A 138 -4.56 2.48 3.27
CA MET A 138 -4.67 1.18 2.60
C MET A 138 -3.39 0.86 1.84
N VAL A 139 -3.01 -0.40 1.82
CA VAL A 139 -1.93 -0.88 0.95
C VAL A 139 -2.47 -1.09 -0.46
N LEU A 140 -1.66 -0.77 -1.46
CA LEU A 140 -2.09 -0.77 -2.86
C LEU A 140 -2.52 -2.17 -3.33
N GLU A 141 -1.84 -3.20 -2.88
CA GLU A 141 -2.13 -4.60 -3.20
C GLU A 141 -3.53 -5.01 -2.76
N ARG A 142 -3.97 -4.52 -1.59
CA ARG A 142 -5.35 -4.74 -1.13
C ARG A 142 -6.36 -4.06 -2.03
N VAL A 143 -6.09 -2.82 -2.41
CA VAL A 143 -6.96 -2.07 -3.33
C VAL A 143 -7.10 -2.82 -4.66
N ILE A 144 -6.00 -3.36 -5.20
CA ILE A 144 -6.02 -4.18 -6.41
C ILE A 144 -6.97 -5.37 -6.27
N ILE A 145 -6.83 -6.14 -5.19
CA ILE A 145 -7.66 -7.32 -4.96
C ILE A 145 -9.13 -6.93 -4.76
N GLU A 146 -9.43 -5.86 -4.03
CA GLU A 146 -10.80 -5.36 -3.86
C GLU A 146 -11.42 -4.94 -5.20
N GLN A 147 -10.63 -4.35 -6.12
CA GLN A 147 -11.11 -4.04 -7.47
C GLN A 147 -11.34 -5.29 -8.31
N LEU A 148 -10.54 -6.34 -8.12
CA LEU A 148 -10.75 -7.64 -8.79
C LEU A 148 -12.01 -8.36 -8.27
N ILE A 149 -12.29 -8.29 -6.96
CA ILE A 149 -13.53 -8.82 -6.36
C ILE A 149 -14.74 -8.03 -6.87
N ALA A 150 -14.65 -6.72 -6.98
CA ALA A 150 -15.72 -5.86 -7.51
C ALA A 150 -16.05 -6.18 -9.00
N GLY A 151 -15.13 -6.85 -9.72
CA GLY A 151 -15.33 -7.25 -11.09
C GLY A 151 -14.89 -6.22 -12.13
N SER A 152 -14.95 -6.61 -13.41
CA SER A 152 -14.58 -5.76 -14.54
C SER A 152 -15.66 -4.73 -14.85
N GLU A 153 -15.25 -3.51 -15.21
CA GLU A 153 -16.12 -2.47 -15.76
C GLU A 153 -16.33 -2.64 -17.26
N GLU A 154 -15.50 -3.44 -17.92
CA GLU A 154 -15.58 -3.71 -19.35
C GLU A 154 -16.45 -4.94 -19.63
N LYS A 155 -17.20 -4.86 -20.72
CA LYS A 155 -18.10 -5.96 -21.13
C LYS A 155 -17.33 -7.14 -21.72
N GLY A 156 -17.82 -8.35 -21.45
CA GLY A 156 -17.28 -9.59 -22.01
C GLY A 156 -16.20 -10.23 -21.16
N ARG A 157 -15.82 -9.63 -20.05
CA ARG A 157 -14.91 -10.21 -19.05
C ARG A 157 -15.70 -10.88 -17.94
N GLN A 158 -15.12 -11.92 -17.37
CA GLN A 158 -15.76 -12.69 -16.31
C GLN A 158 -15.25 -12.31 -14.93
N ALA A 159 -16.10 -12.46 -13.92
CA ALA A 159 -15.72 -12.30 -12.53
C ALA A 159 -14.80 -13.45 -12.09
N ILE A 160 -13.76 -13.09 -11.34
CA ILE A 160 -12.79 -14.04 -10.76
C ILE A 160 -13.39 -14.70 -9.52
N PHE A 161 -14.00 -13.89 -8.68
CA PHE A 161 -14.59 -14.25 -7.40
C PHE A 161 -16.06 -13.83 -7.35
N SER A 162 -16.80 -14.36 -6.38
CA SER A 162 -18.08 -13.79 -5.99
C SER A 162 -17.85 -12.50 -5.19
N ASP A 163 -18.84 -11.63 -5.15
CA ASP A 163 -18.83 -10.37 -4.36
C ASP A 163 -18.87 -10.60 -2.83
N GLU A 164 -19.10 -11.85 -2.41
CA GLU A 164 -19.11 -12.26 -1.00
C GLU A 164 -17.70 -12.56 -0.45
N VAL A 165 -16.70 -12.74 -1.32
CA VAL A 165 -15.32 -13.06 -0.95
C VAL A 165 -14.68 -11.94 -0.12
N LYS A 166 -13.99 -12.35 0.96
CA LYS A 166 -13.30 -11.42 1.86
C LYS A 166 -11.83 -11.74 2.00
N ILE A 167 -11.03 -10.69 2.00
CA ILE A 167 -9.62 -10.77 2.37
C ILE A 167 -9.55 -10.82 3.90
N GLN A 168 -9.12 -11.95 4.44
CA GLN A 168 -8.96 -12.14 5.89
C GLN A 168 -7.62 -11.59 6.39
N ASN A 169 -6.55 -11.89 5.66
CA ASN A 169 -5.21 -11.46 6.00
C ASN A 169 -4.38 -11.24 4.73
N MET A 170 -3.37 -10.37 4.82
CA MET A 170 -2.43 -10.13 3.72
C MET A 170 -1.14 -9.55 4.29
N TYR A 171 0.03 -9.97 3.86
CA TYR A 171 1.31 -9.42 4.29
C TYR A 171 2.35 -9.54 3.17
N ILE A 172 3.34 -8.65 3.21
CA ILE A 172 4.42 -8.64 2.23
C ILE A 172 5.73 -8.97 2.93
N LYS A 173 6.45 -9.92 2.36
CA LYS A 173 7.76 -10.32 2.85
C LYS A 173 8.68 -10.65 1.67
N ASN A 174 9.84 -10.01 1.61
CA ASN A 174 10.86 -10.26 0.59
C ASN A 174 10.33 -10.16 -0.87
N GLY A 175 9.40 -9.24 -1.14
CA GLY A 175 8.81 -9.08 -2.47
C GLY A 175 7.68 -10.07 -2.79
N VAL A 176 7.29 -10.91 -1.84
CA VAL A 176 6.14 -11.83 -1.99
C VAL A 176 4.96 -11.29 -1.18
N CYS A 177 3.83 -11.11 -1.85
CA CYS A 177 2.56 -10.75 -1.23
C CYS A 177 1.79 -12.02 -0.86
N THR A 178 1.65 -12.30 0.44
CA THR A 178 0.78 -13.38 0.90
C THR A 178 -0.61 -12.85 1.15
N VAL A 179 -1.62 -13.46 0.56
CA VAL A 179 -3.03 -13.11 0.75
C VAL A 179 -3.83 -14.32 1.21
N SER A 180 -4.55 -14.16 2.31
CA SER A 180 -5.49 -15.15 2.84
C SER A 180 -6.92 -14.69 2.57
N PHE A 181 -7.66 -15.52 1.87
CA PHE A 181 -9.08 -15.33 1.62
C PHE A 181 -9.91 -16.19 2.57
N ASP A 182 -11.18 -15.84 2.70
CA ASP A 182 -12.17 -16.71 3.34
C ASP A 182 -12.54 -17.91 2.43
N ALA A 183 -13.30 -18.85 2.97
CA ALA A 183 -13.71 -20.07 2.26
C ALA A 183 -14.54 -19.77 0.99
N GLU A 184 -15.17 -18.59 0.89
CA GLU A 184 -15.95 -18.20 -0.28
C GLU A 184 -15.09 -18.08 -1.54
N ALA A 185 -13.80 -17.76 -1.42
CA ALA A 185 -12.88 -17.69 -2.57
C ALA A 185 -12.73 -19.03 -3.29
N ASN A 186 -12.94 -20.12 -2.58
CA ASN A 186 -12.85 -21.49 -3.13
C ASN A 186 -14.09 -21.89 -3.95
N ARG A 187 -15.14 -21.06 -3.92
CA ARG A 187 -16.35 -21.28 -4.74
C ARG A 187 -16.18 -20.67 -6.12
N THR A 188 -16.61 -21.41 -7.13
CA THR A 188 -16.70 -20.88 -8.49
C THR A 188 -17.96 -20.00 -8.60
N PRO A 189 -17.84 -18.76 -9.13
CA PRO A 189 -19.03 -17.93 -9.38
C PRO A 189 -20.02 -18.63 -10.29
N THR A 190 -21.31 -18.37 -10.10
CA THR A 190 -22.38 -18.97 -10.90
C THR A 190 -22.18 -18.63 -12.39
N ASP A 191 -22.37 -19.63 -13.25
CA ASP A 191 -22.23 -19.52 -14.72
C ASP A 191 -20.81 -19.12 -15.20
N SER A 192 -19.80 -19.18 -14.33
CA SER A 192 -18.41 -18.90 -14.69
C SER A 192 -17.78 -20.09 -15.44
N THR A 193 -17.03 -19.76 -16.50
CA THR A 193 -16.17 -20.72 -17.21
C THR A 193 -14.69 -20.51 -16.90
N VAL A 194 -14.40 -19.67 -15.92
CA VAL A 194 -13.05 -19.30 -15.50
C VAL A 194 -12.35 -20.48 -14.88
N THR A 195 -11.20 -20.86 -15.46
CA THR A 195 -10.38 -21.92 -14.86
C THR A 195 -9.77 -21.45 -13.53
N PRO A 196 -9.57 -22.36 -12.56
CA PRO A 196 -8.96 -22.00 -11.28
C PRO A 196 -7.60 -21.31 -11.43
N GLU A 197 -6.77 -21.75 -12.35
CA GLU A 197 -5.48 -21.14 -12.63
C GLU A 197 -5.63 -19.70 -13.19
N ALA A 198 -6.56 -19.49 -14.15
CA ALA A 198 -6.80 -18.17 -14.71
C ALA A 198 -7.27 -17.20 -13.62
N ALA A 199 -8.09 -17.67 -12.67
CA ALA A 199 -8.54 -16.87 -11.53
C ALA A 199 -7.35 -16.45 -10.64
N LEU A 200 -6.44 -17.35 -10.30
CA LEU A 200 -5.25 -17.03 -9.51
C LEU A 200 -4.30 -16.10 -10.27
N TYR A 201 -4.02 -16.40 -11.55
CA TYR A 201 -3.13 -15.55 -12.35
C TYR A 201 -3.72 -14.18 -12.68
N ALA A 202 -5.02 -13.99 -12.63
CA ALA A 202 -5.62 -12.67 -12.66
C ALA A 202 -5.17 -11.81 -11.47
N VAL A 203 -5.14 -12.37 -10.27
CA VAL A 203 -4.65 -11.69 -9.07
C VAL A 203 -3.14 -11.45 -9.16
N VAL A 204 -2.37 -12.50 -9.47
CA VAL A 204 -0.89 -12.44 -9.55
C VAL A 204 -0.44 -11.39 -10.56
N ASN A 205 -0.97 -11.45 -11.80
CA ASN A 205 -0.57 -10.54 -12.86
C ASN A 205 -0.98 -9.10 -12.54
N SER A 206 -2.14 -8.88 -11.90
CA SER A 206 -2.57 -7.54 -11.51
C SER A 206 -1.68 -6.91 -10.44
N ILE A 207 -1.30 -7.69 -9.43
CA ILE A 207 -0.42 -7.21 -8.36
C ILE A 207 0.98 -6.94 -8.93
N CYS A 208 1.60 -7.92 -9.61
CA CYS A 208 2.95 -7.78 -10.14
C CYS A 208 3.08 -6.74 -11.26
N ALA A 209 1.99 -6.45 -12.02
CA ALA A 209 2.01 -5.41 -13.04
C ALA A 209 1.80 -3.99 -12.50
N THR A 210 1.27 -3.88 -11.29
CA THR A 210 0.98 -2.57 -10.66
C THR A 210 2.01 -2.21 -9.59
N CYS A 211 2.52 -3.20 -8.86
CA CYS A 211 3.43 -3.02 -7.73
C CYS A 211 4.84 -3.52 -8.10
N ASP A 212 5.74 -2.62 -8.47
CA ASP A 212 7.10 -2.94 -8.94
C ASP A 212 7.95 -3.71 -7.91
N ASP A 213 7.65 -3.55 -6.62
CA ASP A 213 8.37 -4.21 -5.52
C ASP A 213 7.86 -5.65 -5.26
N ILE A 214 6.78 -6.09 -5.93
CA ILE A 214 6.20 -7.42 -5.75
C ILE A 214 6.56 -8.31 -6.93
N THR A 215 7.25 -9.41 -6.63
CA THR A 215 7.70 -10.40 -7.62
C THR A 215 6.85 -11.65 -7.66
N GLY A 216 6.04 -11.88 -6.62
CA GLY A 216 5.17 -13.04 -6.52
C GLY A 216 4.06 -12.89 -5.50
N VAL A 217 3.11 -13.81 -5.57
CA VAL A 217 1.96 -13.90 -4.67
C VAL A 217 1.87 -15.30 -4.10
N GLN A 218 1.65 -15.39 -2.80
CA GLN A 218 1.31 -16.63 -2.08
C GLN A 218 -0.15 -16.56 -1.66
N PHE A 219 -0.90 -17.64 -1.90
CA PHE A 219 -2.31 -17.70 -1.53
C PHE A 219 -2.56 -18.59 -0.32
N GLU A 220 -3.54 -18.23 0.47
CA GLU A 220 -4.06 -19.00 1.59
C GLU A 220 -5.59 -18.96 1.59
N ILE A 221 -6.24 -20.03 2.01
CA ILE A 221 -7.67 -20.08 2.31
C ILE A 221 -7.81 -20.34 3.80
N GLU A 222 -8.54 -19.45 4.52
CA GLU A 222 -8.68 -19.52 5.98
C GLU A 222 -7.32 -19.57 6.72
N GLY A 223 -6.27 -18.97 6.13
CA GLY A 223 -4.92 -18.99 6.69
C GLY A 223 -4.12 -20.27 6.41
N ASP A 224 -4.61 -21.15 5.56
CA ASP A 224 -3.97 -22.42 5.21
C ASP A 224 -3.56 -22.43 3.71
N ALA A 225 -2.26 -22.53 3.45
CA ALA A 225 -1.71 -22.67 2.10
C ALA A 225 -1.70 -24.13 1.59
N SER A 226 -1.95 -25.12 2.44
CA SER A 226 -1.99 -26.53 2.03
C SER A 226 -3.31 -26.94 1.36
N VAL A 227 -4.28 -26.04 1.33
CA VAL A 227 -5.59 -26.24 0.69
C VAL A 227 -5.45 -26.14 -0.82
N ARG A 228 -6.22 -26.93 -1.55
CA ARG A 228 -6.33 -26.80 -3.01
C ARG A 228 -7.39 -25.79 -3.38
N PHE A 229 -7.03 -24.83 -4.22
CA PHE A 229 -7.97 -23.85 -4.74
C PHE A 229 -8.91 -24.52 -5.76
N ARG A 230 -10.20 -24.46 -5.46
CA ARG A 230 -11.28 -25.08 -6.26
C ARG A 230 -11.01 -26.56 -6.60
N ASP A 231 -10.40 -27.28 -5.66
CA ASP A 231 -10.01 -28.72 -5.76
C ASP A 231 -8.98 -29.06 -6.86
N GLU A 232 -8.43 -28.05 -7.55
CA GLU A 232 -7.55 -28.24 -8.71
C GLU A 232 -6.12 -27.74 -8.45
N VAL A 233 -5.94 -26.50 -7.97
CA VAL A 233 -4.62 -25.86 -7.87
C VAL A 233 -4.08 -25.91 -6.45
N GLU A 234 -2.87 -26.42 -6.29
CA GLU A 234 -2.15 -26.41 -5.01
C GLU A 234 -1.65 -25.00 -4.69
N LEU A 235 -1.89 -24.54 -3.44
CA LEU A 235 -1.54 -23.20 -3.01
C LEU A 235 -0.25 -23.14 -2.19
N ASP A 236 0.43 -24.27 -1.96
CA ASP A 236 1.65 -24.39 -1.17
C ASP A 236 2.91 -23.87 -1.88
N GLN A 237 2.74 -23.06 -2.90
CA GLN A 237 3.81 -22.47 -3.73
C GLN A 237 3.60 -20.98 -3.97
N GLU A 238 4.68 -20.28 -4.29
CA GLU A 238 4.64 -18.90 -4.75
C GLU A 238 4.30 -18.84 -6.25
N PHE A 239 3.42 -17.90 -6.61
CA PHE A 239 3.01 -17.67 -7.99
C PHE A 239 3.65 -16.36 -8.48
N SER A 240 4.46 -16.44 -9.52
CA SER A 240 5.03 -15.28 -10.21
C SER A 240 4.19 -14.91 -11.43
N MET A 241 4.38 -13.67 -11.93
CA MET A 241 3.68 -13.20 -13.13
C MET A 241 3.80 -14.20 -14.29
N ASN A 242 2.67 -14.57 -14.88
CA ASN A 242 2.63 -15.51 -15.98
C ASN A 242 1.99 -14.90 -17.23
N ARG A 243 2.83 -14.57 -18.20
CA ARG A 243 2.40 -13.95 -19.46
C ARG A 243 1.72 -14.92 -20.42
N SER A 244 1.78 -16.23 -20.20
CA SER A 244 1.11 -17.20 -21.07
C SER A 244 -0.42 -17.10 -21.01
N TYR A 245 -0.94 -16.48 -19.95
CA TYR A 245 -2.36 -16.16 -19.80
C TYR A 245 -2.79 -14.88 -20.53
N LEU A 246 -1.84 -14.06 -20.97
CA LEU A 246 -2.14 -12.85 -21.73
C LEU A 246 -2.48 -13.20 -23.20
N PRO A 247 -3.23 -12.36 -23.92
CA PRO A 247 -3.43 -12.53 -25.34
C PRO A 247 -2.09 -12.58 -26.06
N ASP A 248 -1.99 -13.41 -27.09
CA ASP A 248 -0.81 -13.40 -27.96
C ASP A 248 -0.77 -12.05 -28.67
N ASP A 249 0.26 -11.25 -28.44
CA ASP A 249 0.49 -9.98 -29.12
C ASP A 249 0.68 -10.25 -30.61
N GLU A 250 -0.34 -10.02 -31.41
CA GLU A 250 -0.24 -10.08 -32.89
C GLU A 250 0.57 -8.91 -33.47
N THR A 251 1.18 -8.05 -32.66
CA THR A 251 2.01 -6.94 -33.12
C THR A 251 3.09 -6.59 -32.12
N GLY A 252 4.22 -7.20 -32.28
CA GLY A 252 5.39 -6.80 -31.53
C GLY A 252 6.64 -7.40 -32.09
N THR A 253 7.00 -7.04 -33.32
CA THR A 253 8.40 -7.13 -33.78
C THR A 253 9.22 -6.27 -32.82
N ALA A 254 9.63 -6.82 -31.72
CA ALA A 254 10.75 -6.30 -30.96
C ALA A 254 11.95 -6.42 -31.90
N GLN A 255 12.33 -5.33 -32.52
CA GLN A 255 13.68 -5.20 -33.08
C GLN A 255 14.64 -5.35 -31.90
N GLU A 256 15.15 -6.56 -31.74
CA GLU A 256 16.46 -6.76 -31.16
C GLU A 256 17.45 -6.00 -32.05
N GLU A 257 17.82 -4.80 -31.66
CA GLU A 257 19.05 -4.18 -32.16
C GLU A 257 20.20 -5.03 -31.63
N THR A 258 20.51 -6.07 -32.39
CA THR A 258 21.82 -6.70 -32.38
C THR A 258 22.82 -5.67 -32.86
N VAL A 259 23.53 -5.09 -31.93
CA VAL A 259 24.78 -4.38 -32.22
C VAL A 259 25.74 -5.40 -32.82
N GLN A 260 25.75 -5.48 -34.15
CA GLN A 260 26.83 -6.14 -34.90
C GLN A 260 28.04 -5.22 -34.89
N THR A 261 29.02 -5.59 -34.10
CA THR A 261 30.38 -5.10 -34.19
C THR A 261 30.97 -5.65 -35.49
N GLU A 262 30.89 -4.90 -36.58
CA GLU A 262 31.76 -5.15 -37.73
C GLU A 262 33.07 -4.40 -37.55
N SER A 263 34.09 -5.18 -37.31
CA SER A 263 35.49 -4.79 -37.50
C SER A 263 35.84 -4.85 -38.97
N GLU A 264 36.01 -3.71 -39.63
CA GLU A 264 36.71 -3.66 -40.89
C GLU A 264 37.91 -2.73 -40.81
N THR A 265 38.99 -3.33 -41.27
CA THR A 265 40.36 -2.95 -41.38
C THR A 265 40.55 -1.76 -42.31
N GLU A 266 41.46 -0.86 -41.94
CA GLU A 266 42.03 0.21 -42.78
C GLU A 266 42.58 -0.27 -44.13
N PRO A 267 42.73 0.67 -45.10
CA PRO A 267 44.07 1.23 -45.24
C PRO A 267 44.17 2.75 -45.52
N GLN A 268 45.29 3.22 -45.06
CA GLN A 268 45.93 4.53 -45.21
C GLN A 268 45.81 5.18 -46.60
N THR A 269 45.66 6.50 -46.65
CA THR A 269 46.61 7.36 -47.38
C THR A 269 46.57 8.83 -46.92
N ALA A 270 47.71 9.40 -46.91
CA ALA A 270 48.17 10.67 -46.39
C ALA A 270 47.67 11.91 -47.16
N SER A 271 47.60 13.03 -46.48
CA SER A 271 48.36 14.27 -46.76
C SER A 271 47.72 15.48 -46.07
N LYS A 272 48.46 16.01 -45.14
CA LYS A 272 49.07 17.35 -45.04
C LYS A 272 48.20 18.59 -44.88
N GLU A 273 48.69 19.30 -43.85
CA GLU A 273 48.88 20.77 -43.69
C GLU A 273 47.64 21.60 -43.37
N THR A 274 47.59 22.53 -42.42
CA THR A 274 48.59 23.42 -41.79
C THR A 274 47.91 24.15 -40.61
N ALA A 275 48.62 24.24 -39.57
CA ALA A 275 48.74 25.22 -38.49
C ALA A 275 47.88 26.47 -38.42
N GLN A 276 47.50 26.83 -37.24
CA GLN A 276 47.85 28.02 -36.41
C GLN A 276 46.84 28.17 -35.30
N GLN A 277 47.15 27.88 -34.06
CA GLN A 277 47.70 28.83 -33.04
C GLN A 277 46.98 30.19 -32.95
N THR A 278 46.30 30.38 -31.89
CA THR A 278 46.62 31.47 -30.98
C THR A 278 45.99 31.23 -29.58
N GLU A 279 46.86 31.21 -28.64
CA GLU A 279 46.78 31.48 -27.24
C GLU A 279 46.18 32.85 -26.93
N GLN A 280 45.62 32.98 -25.76
CA GLN A 280 45.90 33.89 -24.63
C GLN A 280 44.67 33.97 -23.74
N VAL A 281 44.66 33.52 -22.51
CA VAL A 281 45.42 33.97 -21.32
C VAL A 281 44.71 35.12 -20.60
N ILE A 282 44.35 34.79 -19.34
CA ILE A 282 44.24 35.64 -18.11
C ILE A 282 43.19 36.73 -18.10
N ASP A 283 42.41 36.88 -17.04
CA ASP A 283 42.83 37.50 -15.79
C ASP A 283 41.75 37.37 -14.71
N GLN A 284 42.22 37.30 -13.57
CA GLN A 284 41.78 37.42 -12.20
C GLN A 284 41.05 38.74 -11.89
N GLY A 285 40.32 38.69 -10.82
CA GLY A 285 40.09 39.88 -9.97
C GLY A 285 38.70 39.93 -9.38
N SER A 286 38.59 39.46 -8.21
CA SER A 286 38.60 40.19 -6.89
C SER A 286 37.23 40.69 -6.52
N VAL A 287 36.67 40.08 -5.53
CA VAL A 287 36.61 40.37 -4.08
C VAL A 287 36.09 41.80 -3.74
N VAL A 288 35.36 41.80 -2.66
CA VAL A 288 34.91 42.93 -1.79
C VAL A 288 33.43 43.23 -1.98
N GLY A 289 32.59 43.18 -1.03
CA GLY A 289 32.66 43.13 0.42
C GLY A 289 31.41 43.76 0.99
N VAL A 290 30.96 43.14 2.06
CA VAL A 290 30.61 43.80 3.32
C VAL A 290 29.66 45.00 3.20
N ASP A 291 28.63 45.18 3.96
CA ASP A 291 28.26 44.94 5.32
C ASP A 291 26.86 45.55 5.61
N PRO A 292 26.37 45.45 6.80
CA PRO A 292 24.95 45.45 7.15
C PRO A 292 24.49 46.82 7.71
N SER A 293 23.21 47.03 7.79
CA SER A 293 22.63 47.93 8.78
C SER A 293 21.13 47.66 8.95
N ILE A 294 20.76 47.06 10.05
CA ILE A 294 20.22 47.73 11.25
C ILE A 294 19.23 48.85 10.89
N ALA A 295 18.00 48.65 11.22
CA ALA A 295 17.17 49.65 11.85
C ALA A 295 15.99 48.96 12.59
N ASP A 296 16.11 48.99 13.88
CA ASP A 296 15.05 49.03 14.86
C ASP A 296 13.88 49.95 14.43
N TYR A 297 12.68 49.51 14.72
CA TYR A 297 11.61 50.45 15.06
C TYR A 297 10.71 49.82 16.14
N THR A 298 10.95 50.29 17.33
CA THR A 298 10.05 50.28 18.48
C THR A 298 9.01 51.40 18.35
N GLY A 299 7.83 51.21 18.95
CA GLY A 299 6.84 52.24 19.26
C GLY A 299 5.43 51.71 19.01
N GLU A 300 4.75 51.27 19.96
CA GLU A 300 3.94 51.86 21.06
C GLU A 300 2.59 52.43 20.58
N GLU A 301 1.58 51.87 21.22
CA GLU A 301 0.31 52.40 21.71
C GLU A 301 -0.77 52.92 20.73
N SER A 302 -1.89 52.28 20.74
CA SER A 302 -3.15 52.68 21.38
C SER A 302 -4.17 51.58 21.33
#